data_168fc54f160f9435e794c7cfad0a69d2
#
_entry.id   168fc54f160f9435e794c7cfad0a69d2
#
_cell.length_a   1.000
_cell.length_b   1.000
_cell.length_c   1.000
_cell.angle_alpha   90.00
_cell.angle_beta   90.00
_cell.angle_gamma   90.00
#
_symmetry.space_group_name_H-M   'P 1'
#
loop_
_entity.id
_entity.type
_entity.pdbx_description
1 polymer ?
#
loop_
_entity_poly.entity_id
_entity_poly.type
_entity_poly.pdbx_seq_one_letter_code
_entity_poly.pdbx_strand_id
1 'polypeptide(L)'
;MNKIISTFLRVFIGVFLIISGLLKVNDTIGFSYKLNEYFQVLNIEFFSHISLQLAFLICIFEVVLGALLITATKFRFAFFCTSAMMIFFTFLTFYSAYFEKVTDCGCFGDALKLRPWDSFYKDVVILIILVTIYKGRDNFKSFFSKKGDYVYIFSVVLVSTIFAFYTYNNLPLKDYRPYAVGQNISDNMKTCFELNLPCTEESPIYLVRDIKTGEELEMVADMWLSNTDRYEYLNFTDKTKILVKGYEPKITDFSVQNKNIDITDSVLNLDDVLVFVSYDLNKINKKSITNIKNIYMQSVNEQIIFLTASNEDIIKNFNYNNDLNIDFSYTDETVLKTVVRSNPGILRIQEGTVIEKLHHNHFEKLIK
;
A
#
# COMPACT_ATOMS: atom_id res chain seq x y z
N MET A 1 32.66 3.91 23.52
CA MET A 1 31.17 3.91 23.66
C MET A 1 30.75 2.79 24.62
N ASN A 2 29.77 3.04 25.46
CA ASN A 2 29.29 2.03 26.43
C ASN A 2 28.72 0.82 25.67
N LYS A 3 29.17 -0.40 26.01
CA LYS A 3 28.74 -1.66 25.38
C LYS A 3 27.21 -1.86 25.50
N ILE A 4 26.61 -1.43 26.60
CA ILE A 4 25.18 -1.55 26.86
C ILE A 4 24.40 -0.70 25.83
N ILE A 5 24.79 0.55 25.63
CA ILE A 5 24.12 1.46 24.69
C ILE A 5 24.21 0.95 23.26
N SER A 6 25.40 0.51 22.81
CA SER A 6 25.55 0.00 21.45
C SER A 6 24.77 -1.30 21.21
N THR A 7 24.67 -2.18 22.22
CA THR A 7 23.85 -3.39 22.15
C THR A 7 22.36 -3.04 22.08
N PHE A 8 21.91 -2.12 22.93
CA PHE A 8 20.52 -1.67 22.93
C PHE A 8 20.10 -1.10 21.59
N LEU A 9 20.90 -0.16 21.04
CA LEU A 9 20.63 0.45 19.73
C LEU A 9 20.61 -0.59 18.60
N ARG A 10 21.50 -1.56 18.64
CA ARG A 10 21.55 -2.66 17.66
C ARG A 10 20.27 -3.52 17.72
N VAL A 11 19.86 -3.91 18.92
CA VAL A 11 18.61 -4.69 19.10
C VAL A 11 17.41 -3.87 18.70
N PHE A 12 17.38 -2.57 19.04
CA PHE A 12 16.30 -1.66 18.67
C PHE A 12 16.12 -1.60 17.13
N ILE A 13 17.21 -1.37 16.38
CA ILE A 13 17.14 -1.37 14.90
C ILE A 13 16.74 -2.75 14.37
N GLY A 14 17.25 -3.82 14.96
CA GLY A 14 16.87 -5.18 14.56
C GLY A 14 15.37 -5.46 14.74
N VAL A 15 14.79 -5.08 15.87
CA VAL A 15 13.35 -5.20 16.13
C VAL A 15 12.54 -4.32 15.18
N PHE A 16 12.99 -3.08 14.97
CA PHE A 16 12.36 -2.15 14.02
C PHE A 16 12.26 -2.75 12.61
N LEU A 17 13.36 -3.32 12.08
CA LEU A 17 13.39 -3.96 10.76
C LEU A 17 12.50 -5.20 10.70
N ILE A 18 12.46 -6.02 11.76
CA ILE A 18 11.55 -7.19 11.80
C ILE A 18 10.10 -6.73 11.72
N ILE A 19 9.70 -5.74 12.51
CA ILE A 19 8.32 -5.23 12.50
C ILE A 19 7.98 -4.65 11.12
N SER A 20 8.84 -3.79 10.57
CA SER A 20 8.67 -3.18 9.25
C SER A 20 8.60 -4.24 8.13
N GLY A 21 9.50 -5.21 8.16
CA GLY A 21 9.52 -6.32 7.21
C GLY A 21 8.28 -7.23 7.33
N LEU A 22 7.86 -7.60 8.53
CA LEU A 22 6.67 -8.44 8.75
C LEU A 22 5.37 -7.76 8.30
N LEU A 23 5.24 -6.45 8.52
CA LEU A 23 4.08 -5.69 8.03
C LEU A 23 4.01 -5.70 6.50
N LYS A 24 5.16 -5.59 5.81
CA LYS A 24 5.22 -5.71 4.35
C LYS A 24 5.00 -7.15 3.87
N VAL A 25 5.55 -8.15 4.57
CA VAL A 25 5.30 -9.57 4.27
C VAL A 25 3.82 -9.92 4.42
N ASN A 26 3.12 -9.30 5.37
CA ASN A 26 1.67 -9.47 5.53
C ASN A 26 0.88 -9.03 4.29
N ASP A 27 1.34 -8.02 3.54
CA ASP A 27 0.75 -7.58 2.27
C ASP A 27 1.84 -7.33 1.21
N THR A 28 2.51 -8.39 0.77
CA THR A 28 3.58 -8.32 -0.25
C THR A 28 3.04 -7.81 -1.58
N ILE A 29 1.77 -8.11 -1.92
CA ILE A 29 1.13 -7.61 -3.14
C ILE A 29 0.97 -6.09 -3.05
N GLY A 30 0.48 -5.55 -1.94
CA GLY A 30 0.38 -4.10 -1.71
C GLY A 30 1.73 -3.41 -1.80
N PHE A 31 2.78 -4.02 -1.23
CA PHE A 31 4.14 -3.47 -1.36
C PHE A 31 4.65 -3.53 -2.81
N SER A 32 4.27 -4.54 -3.61
CA SER A 32 4.63 -4.59 -5.04
C SER A 32 3.98 -3.45 -5.84
N TYR A 33 2.75 -3.04 -5.49
CA TYR A 33 2.10 -1.88 -6.11
C TYR A 33 2.84 -0.58 -5.77
N LYS A 34 3.31 -0.44 -4.53
CA LYS A 34 4.13 0.71 -4.13
C LYS A 34 5.47 0.75 -4.87
N LEU A 35 6.12 -0.40 -5.10
CA LEU A 35 7.32 -0.45 -5.95
C LEU A 35 7.03 -0.01 -7.38
N ASN A 36 5.90 -0.42 -7.95
CA ASN A 36 5.49 0.03 -9.30
C ASN A 36 5.29 1.54 -9.37
N GLU A 37 4.67 2.14 -8.36
CA GLU A 37 4.53 3.59 -8.26
C GLU A 37 5.91 4.29 -8.28
N TYR A 38 6.88 3.78 -7.50
CA TYR A 38 8.25 4.29 -7.55
C TYR A 38 8.91 4.09 -8.92
N PHE A 39 8.70 2.95 -9.58
CA PHE A 39 9.26 2.70 -10.92
C PHE A 39 8.72 3.66 -11.97
N GLN A 40 7.42 4.00 -11.90
CA GLN A 40 6.81 5.00 -12.76
C GLN A 40 7.38 6.40 -12.50
N VAL A 41 7.42 6.81 -11.24
CA VAL A 41 7.91 8.14 -10.85
C VAL A 41 9.39 8.35 -11.19
N LEU A 42 10.20 7.30 -11.12
CA LEU A 42 11.62 7.32 -11.49
C LEU A 42 11.89 7.06 -12.97
N ASN A 43 10.84 6.86 -13.81
CA ASN A 43 10.92 6.49 -15.22
C ASN A 43 11.74 5.22 -15.49
N ILE A 44 11.62 4.21 -14.60
CA ILE A 44 12.25 2.89 -14.71
C ILE A 44 11.20 1.77 -14.77
N GLU A 45 10.11 2.00 -15.49
CA GLU A 45 8.95 1.09 -15.62
C GLU A 45 9.31 -0.30 -16.15
N PHE A 46 10.45 -0.44 -16.80
CA PHE A 46 11.00 -1.72 -17.22
C PHE A 46 11.07 -2.74 -16.06
N PHE A 47 11.24 -2.29 -14.79
CA PHE A 47 11.23 -3.16 -13.62
C PHE A 47 9.82 -3.55 -13.13
N SER A 48 8.76 -2.99 -13.68
CA SER A 48 7.38 -3.24 -13.24
C SER A 48 6.98 -4.72 -13.36
N HIS A 49 7.50 -5.43 -14.37
CA HIS A 49 7.21 -6.85 -14.59
C HIS A 49 7.82 -7.77 -13.51
N ILE A 50 8.80 -7.31 -12.74
CA ILE A 50 9.41 -8.05 -11.62
C ILE A 50 9.12 -7.45 -10.25
N SER A 51 8.20 -6.48 -10.17
CA SER A 51 7.89 -5.77 -8.93
C SER A 51 7.47 -6.70 -7.78
N LEU A 52 6.68 -7.72 -8.09
CA LEU A 52 6.25 -8.71 -7.10
C LEU A 52 7.42 -9.54 -6.57
N GLN A 53 8.31 -10.01 -7.46
CA GLN A 53 9.51 -10.77 -7.06
C GLN A 53 10.45 -9.92 -6.21
N LEU A 54 10.63 -8.64 -6.58
CA LEU A 54 11.41 -7.69 -5.80
C LEU A 54 10.75 -7.42 -4.45
N ALA A 55 9.43 -7.31 -4.39
CA ALA A 55 8.70 -7.14 -3.13
C ALA A 55 8.97 -8.32 -2.18
N PHE A 56 8.84 -9.57 -2.65
CA PHE A 56 9.18 -10.76 -1.86
C PHE A 56 10.61 -10.70 -1.33
N LEU A 57 11.57 -10.42 -2.22
CA LEU A 57 12.99 -10.38 -1.87
C LEU A 57 13.29 -9.31 -0.82
N ILE A 58 12.81 -8.08 -1.01
CA ILE A 58 13.05 -6.95 -0.11
C ILE A 58 12.42 -7.21 1.26
N CYS A 59 11.16 -7.65 1.31
CA CYS A 59 10.45 -7.90 2.57
C CYS A 59 11.12 -9.00 3.39
N ILE A 60 11.46 -10.14 2.77
CA ILE A 60 12.15 -11.25 3.44
C ILE A 60 13.55 -10.81 3.88
N PHE A 61 14.28 -10.10 3.03
CA PHE A 61 15.61 -9.61 3.33
C PHE A 61 15.62 -8.66 4.53
N GLU A 62 14.64 -7.78 4.64
CA GLU A 62 14.48 -6.86 5.77
C GLU A 62 14.28 -7.61 7.10
N VAL A 63 13.40 -8.62 7.12
CA VAL A 63 13.19 -9.48 8.30
C VAL A 63 14.49 -10.20 8.68
N VAL A 64 15.18 -10.77 7.69
CA VAL A 64 16.45 -11.47 7.90
C VAL A 64 17.51 -10.54 8.48
N LEU A 65 17.71 -9.35 7.90
CA LEU A 65 18.66 -8.38 8.42
C LEU A 65 18.35 -7.98 9.86
N GLY A 66 17.08 -7.75 10.18
CA GLY A 66 16.65 -7.45 11.54
C GLY A 66 17.00 -8.58 12.52
N ALA A 67 16.73 -9.81 12.16
CA ALA A 67 17.06 -11.00 12.97
C ALA A 67 18.58 -11.18 13.18
N LEU A 68 19.37 -10.95 12.13
CA LEU A 68 20.85 -10.99 12.21
C LEU A 68 21.40 -9.89 13.12
N LEU A 69 20.84 -8.69 13.07
CA LEU A 69 21.23 -7.60 13.95
C LEU A 69 20.92 -7.94 15.42
N ILE A 70 19.74 -8.47 15.75
CA ILE A 70 19.38 -8.82 17.12
C ILE A 70 20.38 -9.81 17.72
N THR A 71 20.77 -10.83 17.00
CA THR A 71 21.66 -11.90 17.47
C THR A 71 23.14 -11.62 17.26
N ALA A 72 23.48 -10.50 16.62
CA ALA A 72 24.84 -10.20 16.13
C ALA A 72 25.43 -11.29 15.20
N THR A 73 24.59 -12.15 14.61
CA THR A 73 24.99 -13.16 13.65
C THR A 73 25.49 -12.49 12.38
N LYS A 74 26.71 -12.84 11.94
CA LYS A 74 27.36 -12.21 10.77
C LYS A 74 27.24 -10.68 10.79
N PHE A 75 27.44 -10.05 11.94
CA PHE A 75 27.18 -8.64 12.21
C PHE A 75 27.67 -7.70 11.11
N ARG A 76 28.92 -7.89 10.63
CA ARG A 76 29.48 -6.98 9.59
C ARG A 76 28.63 -7.03 8.31
N PHE A 77 28.27 -8.23 7.86
CA PHE A 77 27.41 -8.39 6.68
C PHE A 77 26.04 -7.73 6.92
N ALA A 78 25.36 -8.07 8.02
CA ALA A 78 24.05 -7.52 8.35
C ALA A 78 24.10 -5.99 8.43
N PHE A 79 25.13 -5.43 9.05
CA PHE A 79 25.35 -4.00 9.18
C PHE A 79 25.48 -3.30 7.81
N PHE A 80 26.35 -3.79 6.93
CA PHE A 80 26.58 -3.17 5.63
C PHE A 80 25.33 -3.28 4.72
N CYS A 81 24.65 -4.43 4.72
CA CYS A 81 23.42 -4.59 3.96
C CYS A 81 22.30 -3.70 4.49
N THR A 82 22.12 -3.61 5.82
CA THR A 82 21.15 -2.69 6.43
C THR A 82 21.47 -1.24 6.10
N SER A 83 22.74 -0.84 6.18
CA SER A 83 23.15 0.52 5.85
C SER A 83 22.88 0.85 4.39
N ALA A 84 23.21 -0.05 3.46
CA ALA A 84 22.94 0.14 2.03
C ALA A 84 21.44 0.26 1.75
N MET A 85 20.64 -0.62 2.35
CA MET A 85 19.17 -0.59 2.23
C MET A 85 18.59 0.70 2.80
N MET A 86 19.06 1.15 3.96
CA MET A 86 18.59 2.40 4.58
C MET A 86 19.00 3.64 3.79
N ILE A 87 20.19 3.68 3.20
CA ILE A 87 20.63 4.76 2.31
C ILE A 87 19.71 4.83 1.08
N PHE A 88 19.40 3.67 0.50
CA PHE A 88 18.47 3.60 -0.64
C PHE A 88 17.07 4.09 -0.27
N PHE A 89 16.51 3.65 0.85
CA PHE A 89 15.19 4.12 1.29
C PHE A 89 15.19 5.60 1.66
N THR A 90 16.26 6.09 2.30
CA THR A 90 16.41 7.53 2.60
C THR A 90 16.42 8.36 1.30
N PHE A 91 17.07 7.87 0.25
CA PHE A 91 17.02 8.51 -1.07
C PHE A 91 15.59 8.52 -1.65
N LEU A 92 14.88 7.39 -1.61
CA LEU A 92 13.51 7.31 -2.12
C LEU A 92 12.55 8.23 -1.34
N THR A 93 12.64 8.24 -0.01
CA THR A 93 11.78 9.09 0.84
C THR A 93 12.10 10.57 0.67
N PHE A 94 13.39 10.94 0.50
CA PHE A 94 13.78 12.30 0.14
C PHE A 94 13.22 12.71 -1.22
N TYR A 95 13.38 11.84 -2.23
CA TYR A 95 12.87 12.10 -3.57
C TYR A 95 11.35 12.32 -3.55
N SER A 96 10.61 11.45 -2.86
CA SER A 96 9.17 11.56 -2.69
C SER A 96 8.75 12.85 -1.98
N ALA A 97 9.50 13.24 -0.93
CA ALA A 97 9.22 14.43 -0.15
C ALA A 97 9.52 15.72 -0.91
N TYR A 98 10.63 15.73 -1.66
CA TYR A 98 11.08 16.94 -2.37
C TYR A 98 10.28 17.21 -3.64
N PHE A 99 9.96 16.15 -4.40
CA PHE A 99 9.23 16.28 -5.67
C PHE A 99 7.71 16.09 -5.52
N GLU A 100 7.21 15.77 -4.31
CA GLU A 100 5.78 15.54 -4.00
C GLU A 100 5.10 14.53 -4.93
N LYS A 101 5.85 13.51 -5.39
CA LYS A 101 5.40 12.54 -6.40
C LYS A 101 4.72 11.32 -5.82
N VAL A 102 5.02 10.98 -4.55
CA VAL A 102 4.50 9.80 -3.87
C VAL A 102 3.93 10.25 -2.52
N THR A 103 2.68 9.92 -2.24
CA THR A 103 1.95 10.42 -1.06
C THR A 103 2.37 9.76 0.25
N ASP A 104 2.82 8.49 0.20
CA ASP A 104 3.33 7.75 1.36
C ASP A 104 4.52 6.87 0.96
N CYS A 105 5.41 6.58 1.91
CA CYS A 105 6.65 5.84 1.62
C CYS A 105 6.48 4.32 1.52
N GLY A 106 5.36 3.77 1.95
CA GLY A 106 5.13 2.32 2.02
C GLY A 106 6.03 1.55 3.01
N CYS A 107 6.78 2.25 3.89
CA CYS A 107 7.74 1.62 4.82
C CYS A 107 7.10 0.63 5.79
N PHE A 108 5.84 0.86 6.16
CA PHE A 108 5.05 0.00 7.05
C PHE A 108 3.81 -0.59 6.35
N GLY A 109 3.80 -0.61 5.00
CA GLY A 109 2.63 -1.01 4.23
C GLY A 109 1.40 -0.17 4.59
N ASP A 110 0.21 -0.76 4.51
CA ASP A 110 -1.06 -0.08 4.85
C ASP A 110 -1.29 0.08 6.37
N ALA A 111 -0.42 -0.49 7.23
CA ALA A 111 -0.59 -0.44 8.68
C ALA A 111 -0.32 0.96 9.25
N LEU A 112 0.61 1.71 8.66
CA LEU A 112 0.96 3.06 9.07
C LEU A 112 1.42 3.89 7.87
N LYS A 113 0.56 4.77 7.39
CA LYS A 113 0.87 5.72 6.32
C LYS A 113 1.60 6.92 6.90
N LEU A 114 2.90 7.02 6.62
CA LEU A 114 3.73 8.16 7.01
C LEU A 114 3.88 9.11 5.83
N ARG A 115 3.80 10.41 6.10
CA ARG A 115 4.12 11.43 5.09
C ARG A 115 5.58 11.28 4.65
N PRO A 116 5.93 11.65 3.41
CA PRO A 116 7.28 11.48 2.89
C PRO A 116 8.37 12.14 3.75
N TRP A 117 8.14 13.35 4.26
CA TRP A 117 9.09 14.05 5.15
C TRP A 117 9.28 13.34 6.49
N ASP A 118 8.20 12.83 7.11
CA ASP A 118 8.29 12.10 8.38
C ASP A 118 9.11 10.81 8.20
N SER A 119 8.92 10.16 7.05
CA SER A 119 9.68 8.97 6.66
C SER A 119 11.15 9.27 6.41
N PHE A 120 11.46 10.37 5.73
CA PHE A 120 12.83 10.81 5.50
C PHE A 120 13.57 11.09 6.82
N TYR A 121 12.96 11.87 7.72
CA TYR A 121 13.59 12.15 9.03
C TYR A 121 13.79 10.88 9.85
N LYS A 122 12.83 9.98 9.86
CA LYS A 122 12.96 8.65 10.48
C LYS A 122 14.18 7.90 9.92
N ASP A 123 14.34 7.87 8.60
CA ASP A 123 15.41 7.14 7.94
C ASP A 123 16.80 7.78 8.24
N VAL A 124 16.88 9.10 8.27
CA VAL A 124 18.10 9.83 8.70
C VAL A 124 18.47 9.48 10.14
N VAL A 125 17.50 9.45 11.06
CA VAL A 125 17.73 9.04 12.46
C VAL A 125 18.28 7.61 12.53
N ILE A 126 17.70 6.68 11.75
CA ILE A 126 18.19 5.30 11.68
C ILE A 126 19.64 5.25 11.18
N LEU A 127 19.99 6.01 10.15
CA LEU A 127 21.38 6.08 9.64
C LEU A 127 22.35 6.61 10.70
N ILE A 128 21.98 7.63 11.47
CA ILE A 128 22.80 8.15 12.59
C ILE A 128 22.99 7.06 13.65
N ILE A 129 21.94 6.32 13.99
CA ILE A 129 22.01 5.20 14.93
C ILE A 129 22.96 4.11 14.38
N LEU A 130 22.88 3.76 13.09
CA LEU A 130 23.76 2.78 12.46
C LEU A 130 25.23 3.20 12.54
N VAL A 131 25.57 4.48 12.27
CA VAL A 131 26.93 5.00 12.46
C VAL A 131 27.39 4.85 13.91
N THR A 132 26.49 5.08 14.85
CA THR A 132 26.78 4.91 16.29
C THR A 132 27.03 3.45 16.66
N ILE A 133 26.24 2.52 16.15
CA ILE A 133 26.41 1.07 16.32
C ILE A 133 27.76 0.61 15.74
N TYR A 134 28.16 1.13 14.60
CA TYR A 134 29.43 0.76 13.95
C TYR A 134 30.66 1.07 14.81
N LYS A 135 30.65 2.18 15.54
CA LYS A 135 31.73 2.52 16.50
C LYS A 135 31.86 1.49 17.63
N GLY A 136 30.83 0.74 17.91
CA GLY A 136 30.81 -0.33 18.94
C GLY A 136 30.99 -1.75 18.40
N ARG A 137 31.27 -1.92 17.11
CA ARG A 137 31.25 -3.21 16.39
C ARG A 137 32.14 -4.29 16.98
N ASP A 138 33.26 -3.92 17.57
CA ASP A 138 34.22 -4.89 18.12
C ASP A 138 33.72 -5.57 19.41
N ASN A 139 32.67 -5.01 20.02
CA ASN A 139 32.00 -5.59 21.20
C ASN A 139 30.97 -6.66 20.84
N PHE A 140 30.61 -6.82 19.56
CA PHE A 140 29.54 -7.71 19.15
C PHE A 140 30.10 -9.08 18.76
N LYS A 141 29.60 -10.10 19.46
CA LYS A 141 29.86 -11.50 19.14
C LYS A 141 28.54 -12.17 18.79
N SER A 142 28.56 -13.08 17.82
CA SER A 142 27.40 -13.88 17.50
C SER A 142 26.91 -14.65 18.73
N PHE A 143 25.60 -14.71 18.91
CA PHE A 143 24.95 -15.51 19.95
C PHE A 143 25.15 -17.01 19.73
N PHE A 144 25.30 -17.42 18.47
CA PHE A 144 25.42 -18.83 18.09
C PHE A 144 26.87 -19.21 17.77
N SER A 145 27.13 -20.54 17.72
CA SER A 145 28.35 -21.09 17.15
C SER A 145 28.39 -20.90 15.63
N LYS A 146 29.54 -21.07 14.97
CA LYS A 146 29.67 -20.92 13.51
C LYS A 146 28.67 -21.80 12.72
N LYS A 147 28.41 -23.02 13.17
CA LYS A 147 27.39 -23.90 12.55
C LYS A 147 25.98 -23.44 12.91
N GLY A 148 25.74 -23.02 14.12
CA GLY A 148 24.47 -22.45 14.58
C GLY A 148 24.06 -21.19 13.81
N ASP A 149 25.00 -20.33 13.44
CA ASP A 149 24.75 -19.16 12.61
C ASP A 149 24.04 -19.53 11.30
N TYR A 150 24.53 -20.55 10.58
CA TYR A 150 23.92 -20.99 9.31
C TYR A 150 22.53 -21.59 9.50
N VAL A 151 22.36 -22.41 10.56
CA VAL A 151 21.05 -22.98 10.88
C VAL A 151 20.06 -21.87 11.20
N TYR A 152 20.48 -20.89 12.00
CA TYR A 152 19.65 -19.74 12.35
C TYR A 152 19.23 -18.92 11.12
N ILE A 153 20.19 -18.55 10.26
CA ILE A 153 19.93 -17.81 9.02
C ILE A 153 18.92 -18.58 8.16
N PHE A 154 19.18 -19.88 7.93
CA PHE A 154 18.29 -20.72 7.14
C PHE A 154 16.87 -20.77 7.73
N SER A 155 16.75 -20.91 9.05
CA SER A 155 15.44 -20.96 9.73
C SER A 155 14.68 -19.65 9.57
N VAL A 156 15.34 -18.49 9.73
CA VAL A 156 14.68 -17.17 9.56
C VAL A 156 14.25 -16.99 8.10
N VAL A 157 15.10 -17.30 7.13
CA VAL A 157 14.74 -17.22 5.71
C VAL A 157 13.56 -18.14 5.40
N LEU A 158 13.59 -19.37 5.88
CA LEU A 158 12.54 -20.36 5.64
C LEU A 158 11.19 -19.89 6.21
N VAL A 159 11.17 -19.45 7.47
CA VAL A 159 9.94 -18.99 8.14
C VAL A 159 9.38 -17.74 7.45
N SER A 160 10.24 -16.76 7.12
CA SER A 160 9.81 -15.54 6.43
C SER A 160 9.27 -15.86 5.02
N THR A 161 9.91 -16.80 4.32
CA THR A 161 9.46 -17.24 2.98
C THR A 161 8.12 -17.96 3.06
N ILE A 162 7.95 -18.90 4.00
CA ILE A 162 6.67 -19.58 4.21
C ILE A 162 5.56 -18.57 4.51
N PHE A 163 5.83 -17.60 5.37
CA PHE A 163 4.85 -16.57 5.71
C PHE A 163 4.49 -15.70 4.51
N ALA A 164 5.47 -15.26 3.73
CA ALA A 164 5.24 -14.48 2.51
C ALA A 164 4.42 -15.25 1.46
N PHE A 165 4.72 -16.52 1.23
CA PHE A 165 3.94 -17.38 0.33
C PHE A 165 2.53 -17.66 0.87
N TYR A 166 2.39 -17.79 2.18
CA TYR A 166 1.07 -17.96 2.79
C TYR A 166 0.18 -16.74 2.52
N THR A 167 0.66 -15.52 2.82
CA THR A 167 -0.12 -14.29 2.61
C THR A 167 -0.39 -14.00 1.14
N TYR A 168 0.51 -14.38 0.25
CA TYR A 168 0.34 -14.28 -1.20
C TYR A 168 -0.78 -15.20 -1.73
N ASN A 169 -0.85 -16.45 -1.25
CA ASN A 169 -1.84 -17.45 -1.71
C ASN A 169 -3.19 -17.36 -0.97
N ASN A 170 -3.25 -16.51 0.04
CA ASN A 170 -4.46 -16.25 0.81
C ASN A 170 -4.77 -14.75 0.74
N LEU A 171 -5.22 -14.15 1.81
CA LEU A 171 -5.30 -12.71 1.97
C LEU A 171 -4.36 -12.32 3.12
N PRO A 172 -4.01 -11.03 3.27
CA PRO A 172 -3.27 -10.56 4.44
C PRO A 172 -3.91 -11.07 5.74
N LEU A 173 -3.10 -11.57 6.69
CA LEU A 173 -3.61 -12.05 7.98
C LEU A 173 -4.33 -10.94 8.74
N LYS A 174 -3.80 -9.73 8.68
CA LYS A 174 -4.46 -8.53 9.17
C LYS A 174 -4.59 -7.54 8.03
N ASP A 175 -5.82 -7.25 7.67
CA ASP A 175 -6.15 -6.25 6.68
C ASP A 175 -6.26 -4.88 7.37
N TYR A 176 -5.37 -3.95 7.02
CA TYR A 176 -5.35 -2.58 7.56
C TYR A 176 -6.10 -1.59 6.68
N ARG A 177 -6.62 -2.04 5.54
CA ARG A 177 -7.31 -1.19 4.57
C ARG A 177 -8.74 -0.88 5.02
N PRO A 178 -9.33 0.22 4.53
CA PRO A 178 -10.68 0.62 4.91
C PRO A 178 -11.78 -0.33 4.44
N TYR A 179 -11.42 -1.32 3.62
CA TYR A 179 -12.29 -2.41 3.13
C TYR A 179 -12.11 -3.72 3.90
N ALA A 180 -11.46 -3.72 5.06
CA ALA A 180 -11.25 -4.94 5.86
C ALA A 180 -12.58 -5.53 6.34
N VAL A 181 -12.59 -6.84 6.61
CA VAL A 181 -13.76 -7.50 7.21
C VAL A 181 -14.15 -6.78 8.51
N GLY A 182 -15.43 -6.48 8.67
CA GLY A 182 -16.00 -5.70 9.77
C GLY A 182 -16.00 -4.18 9.53
N GLN A 183 -15.42 -3.67 8.45
CA GLN A 183 -15.50 -2.26 8.09
C GLN A 183 -16.76 -1.99 7.25
N ASN A 184 -17.42 -0.87 7.53
CA ASN A 184 -18.52 -0.39 6.69
C ASN A 184 -17.97 0.59 5.65
N ILE A 185 -18.19 0.31 4.37
CA ILE A 185 -17.70 1.11 3.25
C ILE A 185 -18.38 2.48 3.25
N SER A 186 -19.70 2.52 3.39
CA SER A 186 -20.48 3.76 3.40
C SER A 186 -20.04 4.69 4.54
N ASP A 187 -19.80 4.14 5.74
CA ASP A 187 -19.31 4.94 6.86
C ASP A 187 -17.89 5.48 6.63
N ASN A 188 -17.03 4.68 5.98
CA ASN A 188 -15.67 5.11 5.65
C ASN A 188 -15.62 6.15 4.51
N MET A 189 -16.71 6.30 3.74
CA MET A 189 -16.86 7.31 2.68
C MET A 189 -17.44 8.63 3.19
N LYS A 190 -18.07 8.66 4.38
CA LYS A 190 -18.69 9.86 4.92
C LYS A 190 -17.72 11.02 5.02
N THR A 191 -18.17 12.18 4.57
CA THR A 191 -17.41 13.41 4.60
C THR A 191 -17.39 14.03 6.00
N CYS A 192 -16.48 14.96 6.22
CA CYS A 192 -16.44 15.75 7.46
C CYS A 192 -17.76 16.49 7.74
N PHE A 193 -18.44 16.96 6.68
CA PHE A 193 -19.75 17.65 6.80
C PHE A 193 -20.84 16.71 7.29
N GLU A 194 -20.92 15.49 6.74
CA GLU A 194 -21.90 14.48 7.15
C GLU A 194 -21.70 14.03 8.60
N LEU A 195 -20.45 14.02 9.05
CA LEU A 195 -20.08 13.62 10.41
C LEU A 195 -20.10 14.80 11.41
N ASN A 196 -20.34 16.03 10.97
CA ASN A 196 -20.21 17.26 11.77
C ASN A 196 -18.83 17.38 12.45
N LEU A 197 -17.77 16.99 11.74
CA LEU A 197 -16.38 17.08 12.19
C LEU A 197 -15.66 18.25 11.49
N PRO A 198 -14.61 18.83 12.11
CA PRO A 198 -13.76 19.80 11.40
C PRO A 198 -13.16 19.19 10.14
N CYS A 199 -13.36 19.84 8.99
CA CYS A 199 -12.78 19.43 7.74
C CYS A 199 -11.30 19.84 7.64
N THR A 200 -10.51 19.10 6.86
CA THR A 200 -9.19 19.57 6.44
C THR A 200 -9.37 20.80 5.55
N GLU A 201 -8.73 21.91 5.92
CA GLU A 201 -8.72 23.14 5.15
C GLU A 201 -7.42 23.19 4.33
N GLU A 202 -7.58 23.28 3.02
CA GLU A 202 -6.49 23.41 2.09
C GLU A 202 -6.58 24.70 1.31
N SER A 203 -5.44 25.32 1.05
CA SER A 203 -5.36 26.49 0.18
C SER A 203 -4.47 26.17 -1.01
N PRO A 204 -4.91 26.45 -2.25
CA PRO A 204 -4.10 26.24 -3.44
C PRO A 204 -2.87 27.14 -3.44
N ILE A 205 -1.80 26.66 -4.07
CA ILE A 205 -0.57 27.41 -4.26
C ILE A 205 -0.54 27.94 -5.69
N TYR A 206 -0.34 29.25 -5.81
CA TYR A 206 -0.23 29.95 -7.08
C TYR A 206 1.23 30.31 -7.38
N LEU A 207 1.60 30.27 -8.64
CA LEU A 207 2.83 30.90 -9.13
C LEU A 207 2.53 32.38 -9.33
N VAL A 208 3.28 33.22 -8.62
CA VAL A 208 3.11 34.70 -8.66
C VAL A 208 4.43 35.36 -8.91
N ARG A 209 4.40 36.58 -9.47
CA ARG A 209 5.58 37.43 -9.69
C ARG A 209 5.53 38.66 -8.77
N ASP A 210 6.59 38.92 -8.05
CA ASP A 210 6.74 40.17 -7.31
C ASP A 210 6.95 41.32 -8.32
N ILE A 211 6.02 42.27 -8.36
CA ILE A 211 6.00 43.37 -9.32
C ILE A 211 7.25 44.26 -9.15
N LYS A 212 7.84 44.33 -7.94
CA LYS A 212 9.00 45.18 -7.65
C LYS A 212 10.32 44.53 -8.02
N THR A 213 10.48 43.23 -7.76
CA THR A 213 11.73 42.52 -7.97
C THR A 213 11.75 41.72 -9.28
N GLY A 214 10.58 41.40 -9.84
CA GLY A 214 10.43 40.51 -11.01
C GLY A 214 10.63 39.05 -10.69
N GLU A 215 10.85 38.67 -9.43
CA GLU A 215 11.03 37.28 -8.99
C GLU A 215 9.71 36.51 -9.03
N GLU A 216 9.78 35.26 -9.55
CA GLU A 216 8.67 34.32 -9.50
C GLU A 216 8.77 33.46 -8.24
N LEU A 217 7.66 33.33 -7.53
CA LEU A 217 7.58 32.57 -6.29
C LEU A 217 6.25 31.85 -6.15
N GLU A 218 6.25 30.73 -5.44
CA GLU A 218 5.04 30.01 -5.08
C GLU A 218 4.44 30.62 -3.82
N MET A 219 3.15 30.95 -3.84
CA MET A 219 2.43 31.60 -2.75
C MET A 219 1.07 30.96 -2.54
N VAL A 220 0.71 30.76 -1.27
CA VAL A 220 -0.64 30.27 -0.90
C VAL A 220 -1.68 31.33 -1.30
N ALA A 221 -2.82 30.87 -1.83
CA ALA A 221 -3.86 31.72 -2.38
C ALA A 221 -4.31 32.83 -1.42
N ASP A 222 -4.50 32.55 -0.14
CA ASP A 222 -4.91 33.52 0.87
C ASP A 222 -3.86 34.63 1.07
N MET A 223 -2.58 34.27 1.02
CA MET A 223 -1.48 35.25 1.09
C MET A 223 -1.43 36.13 -0.17
N TRP A 224 -1.67 35.54 -1.34
CA TRP A 224 -1.73 36.29 -2.60
C TRP A 224 -2.93 37.24 -2.60
N LEU A 225 -4.13 36.76 -2.23
CA LEU A 225 -5.35 37.59 -2.16
C LEU A 225 -5.20 38.79 -1.22
N SER A 226 -4.41 38.64 -0.16
CA SER A 226 -4.12 39.72 0.78
C SER A 226 -3.05 40.70 0.29
N ASN A 227 -2.35 40.41 -0.83
CA ASN A 227 -1.19 41.17 -1.31
C ASN A 227 -1.23 41.36 -2.84
N THR A 228 -2.37 41.47 -3.45
CA THR A 228 -2.55 41.61 -4.91
C THR A 228 -1.88 42.83 -5.51
N ASP A 229 -1.66 43.90 -4.72
CA ASP A 229 -0.95 45.11 -5.15
C ASP A 229 0.55 44.86 -5.39
N ARG A 230 1.09 43.82 -4.80
CA ARG A 230 2.53 43.50 -4.86
C ARG A 230 2.83 42.32 -5.78
N TYR A 231 1.91 41.36 -5.86
CA TYR A 231 2.15 40.09 -6.55
C TYR A 231 1.17 39.90 -7.69
N GLU A 232 1.70 39.79 -8.91
CA GLU A 232 0.96 39.47 -10.10
C GLU A 232 0.75 37.95 -10.20
N TYR A 233 -0.49 37.52 -10.43
CA TYR A 233 -0.79 36.10 -10.69
C TYR A 233 -0.24 35.66 -12.05
N LEU A 234 0.50 34.57 -12.09
CA LEU A 234 1.01 33.99 -13.33
C LEU A 234 0.26 32.71 -13.72
N ASN A 235 0.18 31.75 -12.81
CA ASN A 235 -0.42 30.47 -13.10
C ASN A 235 -0.89 29.74 -11.83
N PHE A 236 -1.78 28.77 -12.03
CA PHE A 236 -2.19 27.82 -11.02
C PHE A 236 -1.13 26.70 -10.95
N THR A 237 -0.75 26.29 -9.75
CA THR A 237 0.08 25.09 -9.53
C THR A 237 -0.82 23.95 -9.09
N ASP A 238 -0.46 22.69 -9.39
CA ASP A 238 -1.21 21.51 -8.93
C ASP A 238 -0.95 21.22 -7.42
N LYS A 239 -0.39 22.19 -6.70
CA LYS A 239 -0.02 22.06 -5.29
C LYS A 239 -1.06 22.72 -4.39
N THR A 240 -1.33 22.08 -3.25
CA THR A 240 -2.12 22.64 -2.15
C THR A 240 -1.30 22.68 -0.87
N LYS A 241 -1.61 23.59 0.02
CA LYS A 241 -1.06 23.65 1.37
C LYS A 241 -2.16 23.42 2.39
N ILE A 242 -1.99 22.41 3.23
CA ILE A 242 -2.88 22.15 4.35
C ILE A 242 -2.69 23.30 5.37
N LEU A 243 -3.75 24.07 5.60
CA LEU A 243 -3.80 25.15 6.60
C LEU A 243 -4.20 24.60 7.96
N VAL A 244 -5.26 23.80 7.99
CA VAL A 244 -5.76 23.14 9.20
C VAL A 244 -6.01 21.68 8.87
N LYS A 245 -5.46 20.77 9.66
CA LYS A 245 -5.72 19.36 9.51
C LYS A 245 -7.00 18.99 10.26
N GLY A 246 -7.99 18.53 9.53
CA GLY A 246 -9.26 18.03 10.03
C GLY A 246 -9.47 16.54 9.70
N TYR A 247 -10.74 16.16 9.65
CA TYR A 247 -11.15 14.82 9.24
C TYR A 247 -11.09 14.67 7.71
N GLU A 248 -10.61 13.55 7.27
CA GLU A 248 -10.61 13.10 5.87
C GLU A 248 -11.27 11.72 5.80
N PRO A 249 -12.17 11.45 4.83
CA PRO A 249 -12.73 10.13 4.62
C PRO A 249 -11.62 9.10 4.37
N LYS A 250 -11.81 7.88 4.86
CA LYS A 250 -10.86 6.80 4.60
C LYS A 250 -10.97 6.24 3.19
N ILE A 251 -12.13 6.45 2.55
CA ILE A 251 -12.45 6.06 1.17
C ILE A 251 -12.98 7.30 0.47
N THR A 252 -12.31 7.73 -0.60
CA THR A 252 -12.65 8.93 -1.36
C THR A 252 -13.03 8.65 -2.81
N ASP A 253 -12.68 7.46 -3.31
CA ASP A 253 -12.63 7.14 -4.74
C ASP A 253 -13.40 5.87 -5.12
N PHE A 254 -14.13 5.25 -4.16
CA PHE A 254 -14.94 4.08 -4.44
C PHE A 254 -16.23 4.46 -5.19
N SER A 255 -16.38 3.97 -6.41
CA SER A 255 -17.60 4.11 -7.19
C SER A 255 -17.87 2.84 -7.99
N VAL A 256 -19.16 2.52 -8.16
CA VAL A 256 -19.64 1.40 -8.97
C VAL A 256 -20.50 1.96 -10.10
N GLN A 257 -20.00 1.87 -11.32
CA GLN A 257 -20.69 2.41 -12.50
C GLN A 257 -21.21 1.28 -13.40
N ASN A 258 -22.49 1.28 -13.67
CA ASN A 258 -23.12 0.42 -14.66
C ASN A 258 -23.67 1.27 -15.81
N LYS A 259 -23.13 1.07 -17.02
CA LYS A 259 -23.55 1.80 -18.25
C LYS A 259 -23.63 3.34 -18.03
N ASN A 260 -22.62 3.91 -17.42
CA ASN A 260 -22.51 5.34 -17.06
C ASN A 260 -23.48 5.84 -15.98
N ILE A 261 -24.14 4.96 -15.27
CA ILE A 261 -24.96 5.29 -14.10
C ILE A 261 -24.19 4.88 -12.85
N ASP A 262 -24.04 5.80 -11.92
CA ASP A 262 -23.48 5.48 -10.60
C ASP A 262 -24.53 4.72 -9.78
N ILE A 263 -24.23 3.49 -9.42
CA ILE A 263 -25.07 2.62 -8.61
C ILE A 263 -24.47 2.31 -7.24
N THR A 264 -23.45 3.06 -6.82
CA THR A 264 -22.69 2.83 -5.58
C THR A 264 -23.60 2.69 -4.38
N ASP A 265 -24.46 3.67 -4.13
CA ASP A 265 -25.39 3.65 -3.00
C ASP A 265 -26.38 2.50 -3.10
N SER A 266 -26.84 2.19 -4.31
CA SER A 266 -27.77 1.07 -4.53
C SER A 266 -27.13 -0.27 -4.16
N VAL A 267 -25.84 -0.46 -4.46
CA VAL A 267 -25.09 -1.68 -4.12
C VAL A 267 -24.80 -1.75 -2.63
N LEU A 268 -24.37 -0.64 -2.03
CA LEU A 268 -24.00 -0.60 -0.60
C LEU A 268 -25.19 -0.69 0.36
N ASN A 269 -26.40 -0.34 -0.09
CA ASN A 269 -27.62 -0.44 0.70
C ASN A 269 -28.34 -1.80 0.58
N LEU A 270 -27.78 -2.78 -0.14
CA LEU A 270 -28.35 -4.12 -0.23
C LEU A 270 -28.19 -4.86 1.11
N ASP A 271 -29.22 -5.61 1.49
CA ASP A 271 -29.24 -6.41 2.72
C ASP A 271 -28.11 -7.46 2.72
N ASP A 272 -27.86 -8.09 1.56
CA ASP A 272 -26.80 -9.07 1.36
C ASP A 272 -26.42 -9.14 -0.12
N VAL A 273 -25.16 -8.91 -0.44
CA VAL A 273 -24.66 -8.95 -1.82
C VAL A 273 -23.29 -9.62 -1.89
N LEU A 274 -23.15 -10.49 -2.89
CA LEU A 274 -21.86 -11.10 -3.24
C LEU A 274 -21.20 -10.26 -4.34
N VAL A 275 -20.02 -9.71 -4.06
CA VAL A 275 -19.30 -8.84 -4.98
C VAL A 275 -18.07 -9.56 -5.50
N PHE A 276 -18.06 -9.91 -6.78
CA PHE A 276 -16.88 -10.39 -7.48
C PHE A 276 -16.05 -9.21 -7.94
N VAL A 277 -14.75 -9.27 -7.66
CA VAL A 277 -13.81 -8.20 -7.98
C VAL A 277 -12.72 -8.75 -8.87
N SER A 278 -12.56 -8.18 -10.07
CA SER A 278 -11.41 -8.46 -10.93
C SER A 278 -10.90 -7.18 -11.58
N TYR A 279 -9.73 -6.73 -11.16
CA TYR A 279 -9.13 -5.54 -11.77
C TYR A 279 -8.60 -5.80 -13.21
N ASP A 280 -8.35 -7.07 -13.59
CA ASP A 280 -7.90 -7.45 -14.93
C ASP A 280 -8.42 -8.84 -15.30
N LEU A 281 -9.42 -8.89 -16.17
CA LEU A 281 -10.07 -10.14 -16.60
C LEU A 281 -9.12 -11.04 -17.40
N ASN A 282 -8.11 -10.49 -18.07
CA ASN A 282 -7.12 -11.28 -18.82
C ASN A 282 -6.19 -12.09 -17.91
N LYS A 283 -6.07 -11.71 -16.64
CA LYS A 283 -5.20 -12.37 -15.67
C LYS A 283 -5.91 -13.40 -14.80
N ILE A 284 -7.20 -13.66 -15.02
CA ILE A 284 -7.93 -14.69 -14.28
C ILE A 284 -7.49 -16.07 -14.76
N ASN A 285 -7.12 -16.94 -13.81
CA ASN A 285 -6.75 -18.31 -14.14
C ASN A 285 -8.00 -19.20 -14.42
N LYS A 286 -7.81 -20.28 -15.18
CA LYS A 286 -8.91 -21.20 -15.60
C LYS A 286 -9.68 -21.80 -14.42
N LYS A 287 -9.02 -22.15 -13.31
CA LYS A 287 -9.66 -22.71 -12.13
C LYS A 287 -10.64 -21.70 -11.52
N SER A 288 -10.23 -20.43 -11.41
CA SER A 288 -11.09 -19.36 -10.89
C SER A 288 -12.28 -19.11 -11.80
N ILE A 289 -12.13 -19.16 -13.13
CA ILE A 289 -13.23 -19.01 -14.09
C ILE A 289 -14.27 -20.13 -13.87
N THR A 290 -13.84 -21.38 -13.75
CA THR A 290 -14.72 -22.51 -13.47
C THR A 290 -15.48 -22.33 -12.17
N ASN A 291 -14.80 -21.87 -11.11
CA ASN A 291 -15.45 -21.62 -9.82
C ASN A 291 -16.47 -20.47 -9.91
N ILE A 292 -16.15 -19.36 -10.60
CA ILE A 292 -17.07 -18.25 -10.86
C ILE A 292 -18.32 -18.75 -11.59
N LYS A 293 -18.14 -19.56 -12.65
CA LYS A 293 -19.26 -20.14 -13.41
C LYS A 293 -20.17 -20.98 -12.51
N ASN A 294 -19.59 -21.83 -11.67
CA ASN A 294 -20.34 -22.68 -10.74
C ASN A 294 -21.12 -21.84 -9.72
N ILE A 295 -20.48 -20.84 -9.10
CA ILE A 295 -21.12 -19.95 -8.13
C ILE A 295 -22.26 -19.18 -8.81
N TYR A 296 -22.02 -18.58 -9.99
CA TYR A 296 -23.00 -17.83 -10.75
C TYR A 296 -24.24 -18.67 -11.10
N MET A 297 -24.05 -19.95 -11.48
CA MET A 297 -25.16 -20.86 -11.81
C MET A 297 -25.91 -21.36 -10.58
N GLN A 298 -25.29 -21.49 -9.44
CA GLN A 298 -25.92 -21.97 -8.20
C GLN A 298 -26.65 -20.88 -7.42
N SER A 299 -26.23 -19.62 -7.58
CA SER A 299 -26.75 -18.49 -6.79
C SER A 299 -27.94 -17.79 -7.44
N VAL A 300 -28.95 -18.56 -7.88
CA VAL A 300 -30.15 -18.04 -8.58
C VAL A 300 -30.93 -17.02 -7.73
N ASN A 301 -30.83 -17.09 -6.40
CA ASN A 301 -31.56 -16.23 -5.45
C ASN A 301 -30.66 -15.26 -4.70
N GLU A 302 -29.35 -15.24 -4.98
CA GLU A 302 -28.40 -14.32 -4.33
C GLU A 302 -28.17 -13.11 -5.25
N GLN A 303 -28.05 -11.93 -4.66
CA GLN A 303 -27.64 -10.73 -5.42
C GLN A 303 -26.14 -10.80 -5.65
N ILE A 304 -25.75 -10.81 -6.92
CA ILE A 304 -24.34 -10.88 -7.32
C ILE A 304 -24.01 -9.69 -8.18
N ILE A 305 -22.92 -8.99 -7.84
CA ILE A 305 -22.37 -7.87 -8.60
C ILE A 305 -20.95 -8.23 -9.04
N PHE A 306 -20.63 -7.95 -10.29
CA PHE A 306 -19.29 -8.16 -10.84
C PHE A 306 -18.64 -6.83 -11.13
N LEU A 307 -17.51 -6.54 -10.43
CA LEU A 307 -16.73 -5.33 -10.59
C LEU A 307 -15.46 -5.60 -11.39
N THR A 308 -15.18 -4.74 -12.37
CA THR A 308 -13.95 -4.80 -13.15
C THR A 308 -13.46 -3.41 -13.57
N ALA A 309 -12.14 -3.29 -13.78
CA ALA A 309 -11.54 -2.15 -14.45
C ALA A 309 -11.25 -2.42 -15.94
N SER A 310 -11.58 -3.63 -16.43
CA SER A 310 -11.38 -3.99 -17.83
C SER A 310 -12.39 -3.26 -18.74
N ASN A 311 -11.95 -2.93 -19.94
CA ASN A 311 -12.80 -2.27 -20.93
C ASN A 311 -13.85 -3.24 -21.54
N GLU A 312 -14.82 -2.68 -22.26
CA GLU A 312 -15.95 -3.45 -22.84
C GLU A 312 -15.48 -4.55 -23.81
N ASP A 313 -14.42 -4.35 -24.57
CA ASP A 313 -13.96 -5.36 -25.53
C ASP A 313 -13.36 -6.58 -24.80
N ILE A 314 -12.64 -6.34 -23.70
CA ILE A 314 -12.12 -7.41 -22.84
C ILE A 314 -13.28 -8.15 -22.16
N ILE A 315 -14.31 -7.43 -21.68
CA ILE A 315 -15.50 -8.02 -21.08
C ILE A 315 -16.24 -8.91 -22.09
N LYS A 316 -16.49 -8.44 -23.31
CA LYS A 316 -17.13 -9.21 -24.39
C LYS A 316 -16.34 -10.46 -24.73
N ASN A 317 -15.01 -10.33 -24.86
CA ASN A 317 -14.13 -11.46 -25.16
C ASN A 317 -14.09 -12.47 -23.98
N PHE A 318 -14.07 -11.99 -22.75
CA PHE A 318 -14.11 -12.85 -21.55
C PHE A 318 -15.40 -13.66 -21.48
N ASN A 319 -16.56 -13.03 -21.68
CA ASN A 319 -17.86 -13.68 -21.72
C ASN A 319 -17.93 -14.72 -22.85
N TYR A 320 -17.55 -14.34 -24.07
CA TYR A 320 -17.55 -15.23 -25.24
C TYR A 320 -16.67 -16.46 -25.05
N ASN A 321 -15.41 -16.25 -24.63
CA ASN A 321 -14.43 -17.34 -24.50
C ASN A 321 -14.76 -18.31 -23.36
N ASN A 322 -15.55 -17.90 -22.39
CA ASN A 322 -15.90 -18.71 -21.21
C ASN A 322 -17.35 -19.16 -21.21
N ASP A 323 -18.10 -18.86 -22.26
CA ASP A 323 -19.52 -19.19 -22.38
C ASP A 323 -20.32 -18.68 -21.18
N LEU A 324 -20.13 -17.37 -20.89
CA LEU A 324 -20.75 -16.61 -19.80
C LEU A 324 -21.54 -15.42 -20.36
N ASN A 325 -22.53 -14.97 -19.60
CA ASN A 325 -23.28 -13.73 -19.89
C ASN A 325 -23.37 -12.88 -18.63
N ILE A 326 -22.19 -12.46 -18.15
CA ILE A 326 -22.05 -11.65 -16.93
C ILE A 326 -22.13 -10.18 -17.30
N ASP A 327 -23.00 -9.41 -16.62
CA ASP A 327 -23.02 -7.95 -16.69
C ASP A 327 -22.04 -7.41 -15.66
N PHE A 328 -20.99 -6.74 -16.15
CA PHE A 328 -19.94 -6.17 -15.30
C PHE A 328 -20.21 -4.69 -15.07
N SER A 329 -20.02 -4.25 -13.83
CA SER A 329 -19.95 -2.84 -13.48
C SER A 329 -18.49 -2.39 -13.39
N TYR A 330 -18.23 -1.14 -13.78
CA TYR A 330 -16.90 -0.56 -13.77
C TYR A 330 -16.55 0.04 -12.40
N THR A 331 -15.32 -0.19 -11.97
CA THR A 331 -14.70 0.47 -10.83
C THR A 331 -13.20 0.66 -11.16
N ASP A 332 -12.60 1.74 -10.68
CA ASP A 332 -11.19 2.04 -10.92
C ASP A 332 -10.26 0.89 -10.49
N GLU A 333 -9.19 0.66 -11.25
CA GLU A 333 -8.24 -0.43 -11.03
C GLU A 333 -7.53 -0.32 -9.67
N THR A 334 -7.13 0.89 -9.27
CA THR A 334 -6.42 1.15 -8.01
C THR A 334 -7.33 0.88 -6.82
N VAL A 335 -8.60 1.27 -6.95
CA VAL A 335 -9.65 0.97 -5.97
C VAL A 335 -9.83 -0.53 -5.84
N LEU A 336 -10.03 -1.27 -6.94
CA LEU A 336 -10.21 -2.72 -6.90
C LEU A 336 -9.01 -3.45 -6.29
N LYS A 337 -7.79 -3.03 -6.61
CA LYS A 337 -6.56 -3.54 -5.99
C LYS A 337 -6.51 -3.26 -4.49
N THR A 338 -7.14 -2.17 -4.02
CA THR A 338 -7.23 -1.83 -2.60
C THR A 338 -8.35 -2.60 -1.91
N VAL A 339 -9.47 -2.82 -2.59
CA VAL A 339 -10.60 -3.60 -2.08
C VAL A 339 -10.18 -5.02 -1.70
N VAL A 340 -9.48 -5.73 -2.60
CA VAL A 340 -9.03 -7.10 -2.34
C VAL A 340 -7.68 -7.39 -2.97
N ARG A 341 -6.78 -8.08 -2.24
CA ARG A 341 -5.47 -8.54 -2.73
C ARG A 341 -5.58 -9.91 -3.43
N SER A 342 -6.49 -10.01 -4.37
CA SER A 342 -6.70 -11.22 -5.18
C SER A 342 -7.33 -10.84 -6.52
N ASN A 343 -6.89 -11.46 -7.60
CA ASN A 343 -7.51 -11.29 -8.91
C ASN A 343 -7.86 -12.67 -9.52
N PRO A 344 -9.12 -13.08 -9.49
CA PRO A 344 -10.26 -12.41 -8.88
C PRO A 344 -10.29 -12.53 -7.36
N GLY A 345 -11.11 -11.71 -6.69
CA GLY A 345 -11.49 -11.83 -5.29
C GLY A 345 -13.00 -11.80 -5.14
N ILE A 346 -13.50 -12.17 -3.96
CA ILE A 346 -14.92 -12.07 -3.62
C ILE A 346 -15.05 -11.36 -2.28
N LEU A 347 -16.05 -10.48 -2.18
CA LEU A 347 -16.53 -9.90 -0.93
C LEU A 347 -17.99 -10.25 -0.74
N ARG A 348 -18.40 -10.49 0.50
CA ARG A 348 -19.79 -10.47 0.92
C ARG A 348 -20.02 -9.19 1.70
N ILE A 349 -20.98 -8.40 1.28
CA ILE A 349 -21.30 -7.10 1.87
C ILE A 349 -22.75 -7.14 2.34
N GLN A 350 -22.99 -6.66 3.56
CA GLN A 350 -24.33 -6.52 4.13
C GLN A 350 -24.48 -5.08 4.62
N GLU A 351 -25.45 -4.35 4.08
CA GLU A 351 -25.70 -2.94 4.41
C GLU A 351 -24.39 -2.11 4.44
N GLY A 352 -23.58 -2.23 3.39
CA GLY A 352 -22.29 -1.57 3.25
C GLY A 352 -21.16 -2.16 4.10
N THR A 353 -21.43 -3.10 5.00
CA THR A 353 -20.39 -3.73 5.85
C THR A 353 -19.81 -4.96 5.17
N VAL A 354 -18.48 -5.01 5.09
CA VAL A 354 -17.76 -6.19 4.56
C VAL A 354 -17.80 -7.31 5.60
N ILE A 355 -18.56 -8.37 5.32
CA ILE A 355 -18.73 -9.51 6.23
C ILE A 355 -17.68 -10.59 5.98
N GLU A 356 -17.33 -10.81 4.71
CA GLU A 356 -16.38 -11.84 4.31
C GLU A 356 -15.57 -11.38 3.12
N LYS A 357 -14.33 -11.85 3.05
CA LYS A 357 -13.43 -11.71 1.89
C LYS A 357 -12.81 -13.05 1.55
N LEU A 358 -12.80 -13.39 0.27
CA LEU A 358 -12.20 -14.63 -0.21
C LEU A 358 -11.16 -14.37 -1.31
N HIS A 359 -10.01 -15.00 -1.12
CA HIS A 359 -9.00 -15.13 -2.17
C HIS A 359 -9.47 -16.18 -3.19
N HIS A 360 -9.11 -16.01 -4.47
CA HIS A 360 -9.54 -16.94 -5.53
C HIS A 360 -9.21 -18.41 -5.25
N ASN A 361 -8.20 -18.71 -4.45
CA ASN A 361 -7.86 -20.08 -4.04
C ASN A 361 -8.92 -20.72 -3.11
N HIS A 362 -9.85 -19.94 -2.58
CA HIS A 362 -10.86 -20.38 -1.59
C HIS A 362 -12.29 -20.24 -2.07
N PHE A 363 -12.53 -20.02 -3.35
CA PHE A 363 -13.88 -19.90 -3.92
C PHE A 363 -14.71 -21.18 -3.76
N GLU A 364 -14.06 -22.32 -3.61
CA GLU A 364 -14.72 -23.60 -3.35
C GLU A 364 -15.59 -23.58 -2.08
N LYS A 365 -15.33 -22.68 -1.12
CA LYS A 365 -16.17 -22.53 0.08
C LYS A 365 -17.59 -22.03 -0.21
N LEU A 366 -17.81 -21.38 -1.35
CA LEU A 366 -19.11 -20.87 -1.79
C LEU A 366 -19.85 -21.84 -2.70
N ILE A 367 -19.18 -22.89 -3.18
CA ILE A 367 -19.80 -23.93 -4.03
C ILE A 367 -20.42 -24.95 -3.11
N LYS A 368 -21.76 -25.10 -3.19
CA LYS A 368 -22.55 -26.08 -2.41
C LYS A 368 -22.54 -27.44 -3.06
#